data_ec2af4311bf093f78baaf2198bbcb3a6
#
_entry.id   ec2af4311bf093f78baaf2198bbcb3a6
#
_cell.length_a   1.000
_cell.length_b   1.000
_cell.length_c   1.000
_cell.angle_alpha   90.00
_cell.angle_beta   90.00
_cell.angle_gamma   90.00
#
_symmetry.space_group_name_H-M   'P 1'
#
loop_
_entity.id
_entity.type
_entity.pdbx_description
1 polymer ?
#
loop_
_entity_poly.entity_id
_entity_poly.type
_entity_poly.pdbx_seq_one_letter_code
_entity_poly.pdbx_strand_id
1 'polypeptide(L)'
;SGTSVSASGPGDSASGSSALKEGEISQPEDYFDLVFDTSQDQGKLTARYLYLQTIYGTGKEAVTTGDSAVYTSPDGMVMLVDCGNVPGGQEVTNQLLAMGVDKIDVLVLSHPHADHVGGFVTVADNFEIGQVYVNGHEYDSGTYRAMMEKIEQLSLPCEVLEAGDAFSLGEEVQVQVFGPTPGDTEEVAGGYLDANDGSIAMRLTYGQSSFWTSGDLYITGEQALTETYGQDIASDVVKMNHHGKDTSNGKDFVQAMSPKIAVGMFDSVASRTVAMRYIAGGAEVFYNSTD
;
A
#
# COMPACT_ATOMS: atom_id res chain seq x y z
N SER A 1 -58.79 -35.53 30.00
CA SER A 1 -57.78 -35.30 29.01
C SER A 1 -57.96 -33.91 28.40
N GLY A 2 -57.29 -32.96 28.95
CA GLY A 2 -57.31 -31.59 28.44
C GLY A 2 -55.87 -31.06 28.59
N THR A 3 -55.21 -30.80 27.49
CA THR A 3 -53.89 -30.17 27.39
C THR A 3 -54.03 -28.68 27.30
N SER A 4 -53.59 -27.96 28.29
CA SER A 4 -53.48 -26.53 28.29
C SER A 4 -52.14 -26.10 27.63
N VAL A 5 -52.20 -25.21 26.65
CA VAL A 5 -51.05 -24.54 26.03
C VAL A 5 -50.97 -23.16 26.65
N SER A 6 -49.88 -22.87 27.37
CA SER A 6 -49.52 -21.54 27.85
C SER A 6 -48.65 -20.86 26.84
N ALA A 7 -49.09 -19.66 26.37
CA ALA A 7 -48.30 -18.76 25.57
C ALA A 7 -47.36 -17.94 26.47
N SER A 8 -46.08 -18.04 26.26
CA SER A 8 -45.08 -17.13 26.84
C SER A 8 -44.88 -15.92 25.90
N GLY A 9 -44.87 -14.74 26.49
CA GLY A 9 -44.74 -13.46 25.83
C GLY A 9 -43.31 -13.19 25.29
N PRO A 10 -43.12 -12.07 24.56
CA PRO A 10 -41.88 -11.79 23.87
C PRO A 10 -40.77 -11.41 24.85
N GLY A 11 -39.70 -12.18 24.80
CA GLY A 11 -38.48 -11.87 25.51
C GLY A 11 -37.69 -10.77 24.82
N ASP A 12 -37.08 -9.96 25.62
CA ASP A 12 -36.24 -8.83 25.27
C ASP A 12 -35.22 -9.17 24.19
N SER A 13 -35.19 -8.35 23.15
CA SER A 13 -34.07 -8.27 22.20
C SER A 13 -32.88 -7.62 22.90
N ALA A 14 -32.02 -8.41 23.48
CA ALA A 14 -30.67 -7.98 23.81
C ALA A 14 -29.92 -7.75 22.49
N SER A 15 -29.70 -6.49 22.13
CA SER A 15 -28.69 -6.09 21.15
C SER A 15 -27.32 -6.40 21.74
N GLY A 16 -26.88 -7.63 21.58
CA GLY A 16 -25.50 -8.01 21.82
C GLY A 16 -24.68 -7.54 20.61
N SER A 17 -24.06 -6.38 20.73
CA SER A 17 -22.89 -6.06 19.93
C SER A 17 -21.85 -7.16 20.25
N SER A 18 -21.77 -8.18 19.39
CA SER A 18 -20.63 -9.10 19.42
C SER A 18 -19.43 -8.30 18.94
N ALA A 19 -18.57 -7.88 19.86
CA ALA A 19 -17.26 -7.39 19.50
C ALA A 19 -16.61 -8.47 18.62
N LEU A 20 -16.27 -8.09 17.37
CA LEU A 20 -15.51 -8.94 16.48
C LEU A 20 -14.21 -9.31 17.19
N LYS A 21 -13.82 -10.56 17.10
CA LYS A 21 -12.49 -10.95 17.57
C LYS A 21 -11.47 -10.30 16.66
N GLU A 22 -10.43 -9.75 17.26
CA GLU A 22 -9.31 -9.16 16.54
C GLU A 22 -8.81 -10.13 15.46
N GLY A 23 -8.88 -9.70 14.18
CA GLY A 23 -8.51 -10.52 13.02
C GLY A 23 -9.64 -11.32 12.33
N GLU A 24 -10.90 -11.26 12.79
CA GLU A 24 -12.04 -11.89 12.10
C GLU A 24 -12.95 -10.84 11.45
N ILE A 25 -12.86 -10.68 10.15
CA ILE A 25 -13.86 -9.98 9.33
C ILE A 25 -14.73 -11.05 8.68
N SER A 26 -15.97 -11.19 9.16
CA SER A 26 -16.85 -12.27 8.74
C SER A 26 -17.83 -11.90 7.62
N GLN A 27 -18.02 -10.61 7.36
CA GLN A 27 -18.98 -10.09 6.39
C GLN A 27 -18.40 -8.85 5.66
N PRO A 28 -18.82 -8.58 4.42
CA PRO A 28 -18.39 -7.38 3.69
C PRO A 28 -18.68 -6.05 4.39
N GLU A 29 -19.80 -5.98 5.11
CA GLU A 29 -20.18 -4.80 5.88
C GLU A 29 -19.20 -4.53 7.02
N ASP A 30 -18.69 -5.58 7.68
CA ASP A 30 -17.69 -5.44 8.75
C ASP A 30 -16.38 -4.90 8.19
N TYR A 31 -16.01 -5.30 6.96
CA TYR A 31 -14.83 -4.80 6.27
C TYR A 31 -14.95 -3.28 6.00
N PHE A 32 -16.08 -2.82 5.47
CA PHE A 32 -16.31 -1.39 5.22
C PHE A 32 -16.24 -0.58 6.51
N ASP A 33 -16.88 -1.05 7.57
CA ASP A 33 -16.89 -0.37 8.86
C ASP A 33 -15.48 -0.23 9.44
N LEU A 34 -14.62 -1.26 9.29
CA LEU A 34 -13.26 -1.25 9.83
C LEU A 34 -12.27 -0.45 8.95
N VAL A 35 -12.30 -0.65 7.64
CA VAL A 35 -11.30 -0.04 6.73
C VAL A 35 -11.59 1.42 6.47
N PHE A 36 -12.87 1.80 6.33
CA PHE A 36 -13.25 3.17 5.98
C PHE A 36 -13.65 4.03 7.16
N ASP A 37 -13.81 3.47 8.37
CA ASP A 37 -14.01 4.25 9.58
C ASP A 37 -12.70 4.97 9.99
N THR A 38 -12.67 6.28 9.78
CA THR A 38 -11.54 7.15 10.16
C THR A 38 -11.74 7.81 11.52
N SER A 39 -12.83 7.51 12.24
CA SER A 39 -13.16 8.17 13.51
C SER A 39 -12.11 7.98 14.61
N GLN A 40 -11.26 6.95 14.48
CA GLN A 40 -10.20 6.61 15.44
C GLN A 40 -8.80 7.01 14.98
N ASP A 41 -8.66 7.71 13.85
CA ASP A 41 -7.35 8.03 13.25
C ASP A 41 -6.64 9.19 13.94
N GLN A 42 -7.40 10.14 14.49
CA GLN A 42 -6.83 11.33 15.10
C GLN A 42 -5.77 10.99 16.18
N GLY A 43 -4.61 11.58 16.05
CA GLY A 43 -3.48 11.36 16.95
C GLY A 43 -2.72 10.05 16.70
N LYS A 44 -2.97 9.38 15.58
CA LYS A 44 -2.29 8.14 15.18
C LYS A 44 -1.73 8.26 13.77
N LEU A 45 -0.61 7.59 13.51
CA LEU A 45 -0.23 7.24 12.17
C LEU A 45 -0.99 5.97 11.78
N THR A 46 -1.81 6.04 10.73
CA THR A 46 -2.56 4.90 10.22
C THR A 46 -2.11 4.52 8.81
N ALA A 47 -2.18 3.24 8.49
CA ALA A 47 -1.94 2.71 7.16
C ALA A 47 -3.11 1.85 6.73
N ARG A 48 -3.61 2.09 5.51
CA ARG A 48 -4.66 1.30 4.87
C ARG A 48 -4.15 0.79 3.54
N TYR A 49 -4.09 -0.52 3.41
CA TYR A 49 -3.67 -1.21 2.19
C TYR A 49 -4.91 -1.54 1.39
N LEU A 50 -5.18 -0.74 0.34
CA LEU A 50 -6.43 -0.78 -0.39
C LEU A 50 -6.55 -2.07 -1.20
N TYR A 51 -7.64 -2.80 -1.03
CA TYR A 51 -7.96 -3.91 -1.92
C TYR A 51 -8.56 -3.36 -3.20
N LEU A 52 -7.89 -3.62 -4.31
CA LEU A 52 -8.34 -3.27 -5.65
C LEU A 52 -8.78 -4.56 -6.34
N GLN A 53 -10.08 -4.68 -6.58
CA GLN A 53 -10.63 -5.91 -7.15
C GLN A 53 -10.07 -6.17 -8.55
N THR A 54 -9.56 -7.38 -8.79
CA THR A 54 -9.10 -7.76 -10.12
C THR A 54 -10.28 -7.81 -11.09
N ILE A 55 -10.20 -7.00 -12.13
CA ILE A 55 -11.19 -7.00 -13.21
C ILE A 55 -10.74 -8.04 -14.24
N TYR A 56 -11.43 -9.17 -14.27
CA TYR A 56 -11.23 -10.17 -15.30
C TYR A 56 -11.93 -9.72 -16.59
N GLY A 57 -11.15 -9.38 -17.61
CA GLY A 57 -11.63 -9.29 -18.96
C GLY A 57 -12.00 -10.68 -19.50
N THR A 58 -12.82 -10.75 -20.55
CA THR A 58 -13.09 -12.02 -21.26
C THR A 58 -11.86 -12.41 -22.07
N GLY A 59 -11.15 -13.46 -21.65
CA GLY A 59 -10.02 -14.02 -22.37
C GLY A 59 -8.65 -13.64 -21.82
N LYS A 60 -7.70 -13.20 -22.66
CA LYS A 60 -6.31 -12.91 -22.25
C LYS A 60 -6.10 -11.58 -21.51
N GLU A 61 -7.17 -10.91 -21.15
CA GLU A 61 -7.17 -9.55 -20.58
C GLU A 61 -7.51 -9.53 -19.10
N ALA A 62 -6.98 -10.46 -18.31
CA ALA A 62 -7.00 -10.30 -16.87
C ALA A 62 -6.05 -9.16 -16.50
N VAL A 63 -6.59 -8.04 -16.05
CA VAL A 63 -5.82 -6.89 -15.57
C VAL A 63 -5.69 -7.02 -14.07
N THR A 64 -4.47 -7.19 -13.59
CA THR A 64 -4.19 -7.03 -12.16
C THR A 64 -4.44 -5.57 -11.77
N THR A 65 -5.09 -5.35 -10.65
CA THR A 65 -5.48 -4.00 -10.21
C THR A 65 -4.35 -3.24 -9.53
N GLY A 66 -3.28 -3.96 -9.15
CA GLY A 66 -2.05 -3.36 -8.62
C GLY A 66 -2.16 -2.90 -7.17
N ASP A 67 -1.24 -2.03 -6.79
CA ASP A 67 -1.09 -1.56 -5.43
C ASP A 67 -1.60 -0.14 -5.23
N SER A 68 -2.17 0.12 -4.05
CA SER A 68 -2.42 1.45 -3.53
C SER A 68 -2.51 1.40 -2.01
N ALA A 69 -1.79 2.26 -1.32
CA ALA A 69 -1.82 2.34 0.15
C ALA A 69 -1.98 3.79 0.62
N VAL A 70 -2.78 3.99 1.65
CA VAL A 70 -3.04 5.29 2.26
C VAL A 70 -2.40 5.35 3.64
N TYR A 71 -1.59 6.38 3.87
CA TYR A 71 -1.04 6.71 5.17
C TYR A 71 -1.61 8.04 5.62
N THR A 72 -2.17 8.07 6.82
CA THR A 72 -2.71 9.30 7.41
C THR A 72 -1.92 9.64 8.67
N SER A 73 -1.39 10.85 8.72
CA SER A 73 -0.64 11.35 9.88
C SER A 73 -1.56 11.66 11.07
N PRO A 74 -1.03 11.78 12.30
CA PRO A 74 -1.81 12.12 13.49
C PRO A 74 -2.59 13.42 13.39
N ASP A 75 -2.11 14.37 12.60
CA ASP A 75 -2.71 15.68 12.33
C ASP A 75 -3.56 15.72 11.05
N GLY A 76 -3.76 14.54 10.41
CA GLY A 76 -4.73 14.36 9.34
C GLY A 76 -4.20 14.57 7.92
N MET A 77 -2.89 14.76 7.72
CA MET A 77 -2.33 14.79 6.37
C MET A 77 -2.35 13.41 5.72
N VAL A 78 -2.71 13.37 4.45
CA VAL A 78 -2.90 12.13 3.67
C VAL A 78 -1.76 11.94 2.67
N MET A 79 -1.10 10.80 2.76
CA MET A 79 -0.17 10.34 1.73
C MET A 79 -0.74 9.10 1.04
N LEU A 80 -0.86 9.17 -0.29
CA LEU A 80 -1.18 8.02 -1.14
C LEU A 80 0.11 7.47 -1.74
N VAL A 81 0.30 6.17 -1.68
CA VAL A 81 1.40 5.47 -2.34
C VAL A 81 0.82 4.55 -3.40
N ASP A 82 1.13 4.83 -4.65
CA ASP A 82 0.61 4.18 -5.85
C ASP A 82 -0.91 4.33 -6.05
N CYS A 83 -1.37 4.12 -7.27
CA CYS A 83 -2.75 4.38 -7.70
C CYS A 83 -3.41 3.16 -8.36
N GLY A 84 -2.76 2.00 -8.30
CA GLY A 84 -3.21 0.82 -9.03
C GLY A 84 -3.11 0.96 -10.53
N ASN A 85 -3.68 -0.01 -11.24
CA ASN A 85 -3.79 -0.02 -12.69
C ASN A 85 -4.87 0.97 -13.17
N VAL A 86 -4.98 1.21 -14.47
CA VAL A 86 -5.97 2.12 -15.06
C VAL A 86 -7.39 1.89 -14.53
N PRO A 87 -7.94 0.65 -14.51
CA PRO A 87 -9.25 0.41 -13.90
C PRO A 87 -9.26 0.61 -12.38
N GLY A 88 -8.15 0.33 -11.71
CA GLY A 88 -8.01 0.47 -10.25
C GLY A 88 -8.10 1.92 -9.77
N GLY A 89 -7.78 2.90 -10.62
CA GLY A 89 -7.87 4.32 -10.26
C GLY A 89 -9.25 4.76 -9.80
N GLN A 90 -10.32 4.18 -10.36
CA GLN A 90 -11.68 4.46 -9.89
C GLN A 90 -11.98 3.82 -8.53
N GLU A 91 -11.45 2.63 -8.27
CA GLU A 91 -11.58 1.97 -6.97
C GLU A 91 -10.83 2.74 -5.89
N VAL A 92 -9.59 3.16 -6.16
CA VAL A 92 -8.82 4.03 -5.27
C VAL A 92 -9.60 5.30 -4.95
N THR A 93 -10.13 5.98 -5.98
CA THR A 93 -10.96 7.18 -5.83
C THR A 93 -12.16 6.93 -4.91
N ASN A 94 -12.91 5.86 -5.16
CA ASN A 94 -14.09 5.53 -4.37
C ASN A 94 -13.74 5.24 -2.89
N GLN A 95 -12.66 4.52 -2.65
CA GLN A 95 -12.21 4.19 -1.29
C GLN A 95 -11.71 5.43 -0.54
N LEU A 96 -10.95 6.33 -1.20
CA LEU A 96 -10.56 7.61 -0.61
C LEU A 96 -11.77 8.47 -0.24
N LEU A 97 -12.76 8.57 -1.11
CA LEU A 97 -14.01 9.29 -0.82
C LEU A 97 -14.78 8.65 0.34
N ALA A 98 -14.83 7.32 0.43
CA ALA A 98 -15.48 6.61 1.54
C ALA A 98 -14.79 6.90 2.89
N MET A 99 -13.47 7.13 2.89
CA MET A 99 -12.71 7.56 4.07
C MET A 99 -12.85 9.07 4.38
N GLY A 100 -13.59 9.82 3.56
CA GLY A 100 -13.75 11.27 3.72
C GLY A 100 -12.50 12.07 3.34
N VAL A 101 -11.64 11.53 2.49
CA VAL A 101 -10.47 12.24 1.98
C VAL A 101 -10.92 13.29 0.97
N ASP A 102 -10.57 14.55 1.21
CA ASP A 102 -10.84 15.67 0.31
C ASP A 102 -9.61 16.07 -0.52
N LYS A 103 -8.41 15.79 0.01
CA LYS A 103 -7.12 16.16 -0.57
C LYS A 103 -6.08 15.09 -0.32
N ILE A 104 -5.19 14.89 -1.28
CA ILE A 104 -3.98 14.09 -1.13
C ILE A 104 -2.81 15.07 -0.96
N ASP A 105 -2.26 15.15 0.26
CA ASP A 105 -1.18 16.09 0.54
C ASP A 105 0.12 15.66 -0.14
N VAL A 106 0.39 14.36 -0.15
CA VAL A 106 1.56 13.74 -0.79
C VAL A 106 1.12 12.52 -1.59
N LEU A 107 1.56 12.43 -2.83
CA LEU A 107 1.36 11.24 -3.67
C LEU A 107 2.73 10.71 -4.10
N VAL A 108 3.05 9.47 -3.73
CA VAL A 108 4.29 8.80 -4.09
C VAL A 108 3.98 7.72 -5.13
N LEU A 109 4.64 7.78 -6.26
CA LEU A 109 4.56 6.77 -7.33
C LEU A 109 5.85 5.95 -7.29
N SER A 110 5.75 4.74 -6.75
CA SER A 110 6.91 3.93 -6.38
C SER A 110 7.81 3.59 -7.56
N HIS A 111 7.23 3.22 -8.70
CA HIS A 111 7.92 2.91 -9.94
C HIS A 111 6.93 2.95 -11.13
N PRO A 112 7.39 3.01 -12.40
CA PRO A 112 6.55 3.39 -13.54
C PRO A 112 5.66 2.28 -14.12
N HIS A 113 5.52 1.11 -13.50
CA HIS A 113 4.65 0.06 -14.00
C HIS A 113 3.16 0.43 -13.91
N ALA A 114 2.39 -0.09 -14.87
CA ALA A 114 0.99 0.29 -15.03
C ALA A 114 0.11 -0.05 -13.82
N ASP A 115 0.42 -1.11 -13.10
CA ASP A 115 -0.30 -1.54 -11.89
C ASP A 115 0.04 -0.71 -10.63
N HIS A 116 0.89 0.31 -10.78
CA HIS A 116 1.22 1.31 -9.76
C HIS A 116 0.83 2.73 -10.18
N VAL A 117 1.11 3.12 -11.44
CA VAL A 117 0.85 4.48 -11.90
C VAL A 117 -0.38 4.63 -12.78
N GLY A 118 -0.99 3.51 -13.22
CA GLY A 118 -2.06 3.54 -14.23
C GLY A 118 -3.30 4.30 -13.79
N GLY A 119 -3.66 4.23 -12.51
CA GLY A 119 -4.80 4.92 -11.93
C GLY A 119 -4.59 6.42 -11.67
N PHE A 120 -3.35 6.92 -11.79
CA PHE A 120 -2.99 8.29 -11.43
C PHE A 120 -3.88 9.35 -12.08
N VAL A 121 -4.16 9.23 -13.38
CA VAL A 121 -4.98 10.21 -14.12
C VAL A 121 -6.37 10.34 -13.47
N THR A 122 -7.00 9.22 -13.15
CA THR A 122 -8.33 9.21 -12.51
C THR A 122 -8.27 9.82 -11.10
N VAL A 123 -7.25 9.48 -10.32
CA VAL A 123 -7.06 10.06 -8.99
C VAL A 123 -6.84 11.57 -9.07
N ALA A 124 -5.97 12.04 -9.97
CA ALA A 124 -5.67 13.45 -10.16
C ALA A 124 -6.85 14.28 -10.74
N ASP A 125 -7.81 13.63 -11.40
CA ASP A 125 -9.04 14.27 -11.83
C ASP A 125 -10.05 14.48 -10.69
N ASN A 126 -9.91 13.76 -9.58
CA ASN A 126 -10.88 13.75 -8.49
C ASN A 126 -10.38 14.41 -7.20
N PHE A 127 -9.07 14.56 -7.02
CA PHE A 127 -8.47 15.11 -5.81
C PHE A 127 -7.50 16.25 -6.11
N GLU A 128 -7.47 17.24 -5.21
CA GLU A 128 -6.32 18.14 -5.12
C GLU A 128 -5.10 17.36 -4.64
N ILE A 129 -3.95 17.50 -5.33
CA ILE A 129 -2.69 16.86 -4.96
C ILE A 129 -1.67 17.94 -4.60
N GLY A 130 -1.11 17.85 -3.41
CA GLY A 130 -0.15 18.85 -2.90
C GLY A 130 1.24 18.68 -3.50
N GLN A 131 1.79 17.48 -3.39
CA GLN A 131 3.14 17.12 -3.87
C GLN A 131 3.11 15.74 -4.50
N VAL A 132 3.75 15.59 -5.65
CA VAL A 132 3.99 14.28 -6.30
C VAL A 132 5.47 13.93 -6.15
N TYR A 133 5.76 12.69 -5.79
CA TYR A 133 7.08 12.11 -5.81
C TYR A 133 7.14 10.93 -6.78
N VAL A 134 8.21 10.88 -7.57
CA VAL A 134 8.51 9.81 -8.53
C VAL A 134 9.93 9.29 -8.34
N ASN A 135 10.24 8.12 -8.90
CA ASN A 135 11.59 7.54 -8.81
C ASN A 135 12.60 8.02 -9.87
N GLY A 136 12.17 8.90 -10.79
CA GLY A 136 13.02 9.43 -11.86
C GLY A 136 13.27 8.45 -13.03
N HIS A 137 12.74 7.24 -13.01
CA HIS A 137 12.88 6.27 -14.09
C HIS A 137 11.98 6.65 -15.26
N GLU A 138 12.59 7.09 -16.39
CA GLU A 138 11.86 7.29 -17.65
C GLU A 138 11.41 5.93 -18.22
N TYR A 139 10.12 5.81 -18.51
CA TYR A 139 9.56 4.54 -18.93
C TYR A 139 8.68 4.65 -20.17
N ASP A 140 8.94 3.84 -21.18
CA ASP A 140 8.21 3.88 -22.45
C ASP A 140 6.91 3.07 -22.37
N SER A 141 5.91 3.62 -21.69
CA SER A 141 4.54 3.07 -21.67
C SER A 141 3.49 4.17 -21.84
N GLY A 142 2.30 3.78 -22.31
CA GLY A 142 1.17 4.71 -22.45
C GLY A 142 0.70 5.26 -21.11
N THR A 143 0.69 4.44 -20.07
CA THR A 143 0.29 4.83 -18.70
C THR A 143 1.27 5.82 -18.08
N TYR A 144 2.58 5.58 -18.22
CA TYR A 144 3.60 6.50 -17.74
C TYR A 144 3.51 7.87 -18.44
N ARG A 145 3.40 7.87 -19.78
CA ARG A 145 3.23 9.13 -20.52
C ARG A 145 1.98 9.89 -20.11
N ALA A 146 0.84 9.20 -19.96
CA ALA A 146 -0.41 9.83 -19.52
C ALA A 146 -0.29 10.42 -18.10
N MET A 147 0.43 9.76 -17.19
CA MET A 147 0.74 10.26 -15.86
C MET A 147 1.56 11.55 -15.94
N MET A 148 2.68 11.55 -16.66
CA MET A 148 3.56 12.72 -16.78
C MET A 148 2.84 13.89 -17.47
N GLU A 149 2.08 13.65 -18.54
CA GLU A 149 1.25 14.67 -19.19
C GLU A 149 0.21 15.27 -18.23
N LYS A 150 -0.40 14.46 -17.36
CA LYS A 150 -1.36 14.94 -16.37
C LYS A 150 -0.70 15.79 -15.29
N ILE A 151 0.50 15.41 -14.82
CA ILE A 151 1.31 16.19 -13.87
C ILE A 151 1.60 17.59 -14.47
N GLU A 152 2.04 17.63 -15.71
CA GLU A 152 2.31 18.88 -16.43
C GLU A 152 1.04 19.70 -16.64
N GLN A 153 -0.05 19.08 -17.12
CA GLN A 153 -1.34 19.73 -17.35
C GLN A 153 -1.88 20.43 -16.11
N LEU A 154 -1.77 19.80 -14.96
CA LEU A 154 -2.24 20.32 -13.67
C LEU A 154 -1.18 21.20 -12.97
N SER A 155 0.02 21.30 -13.54
CA SER A 155 1.17 22.01 -12.94
C SER A 155 1.44 21.53 -11.49
N LEU A 156 1.36 20.23 -11.27
CA LEU A 156 1.59 19.66 -9.95
C LEU A 156 3.09 19.76 -9.59
N PRO A 157 3.42 20.13 -8.34
CA PRO A 157 4.78 19.99 -7.85
C PRO A 157 5.19 18.52 -7.96
N CYS A 158 6.29 18.23 -8.64
CA CYS A 158 6.77 16.87 -8.86
C CYS A 158 8.29 16.84 -8.69
N GLU A 159 8.76 15.98 -7.81
CA GLU A 159 10.17 15.81 -7.48
C GLU A 159 10.57 14.33 -7.53
N VAL A 160 11.85 14.09 -7.81
CA VAL A 160 12.44 12.74 -7.76
C VAL A 160 12.90 12.47 -6.35
N LEU A 161 12.61 11.26 -5.83
CA LEU A 161 13.17 10.77 -4.57
C LEU A 161 14.29 9.77 -4.81
N GLU A 162 15.37 9.95 -4.07
CA GLU A 162 16.55 9.09 -4.09
C GLU A 162 16.98 8.72 -2.65
N ALA A 163 17.82 7.72 -2.55
CA ALA A 163 18.39 7.28 -1.27
C ALA A 163 19.07 8.44 -0.52
N GLY A 164 18.66 8.65 0.71
CA GLY A 164 19.14 9.73 1.57
C GLY A 164 18.18 10.92 1.67
N ASP A 165 17.18 11.00 0.81
CA ASP A 165 16.12 12.00 0.93
C ASP A 165 15.24 11.73 2.15
N ALA A 166 14.62 12.80 2.62
CA ALA A 166 13.65 12.73 3.71
C ALA A 166 12.63 13.87 3.62
N PHE A 167 11.41 13.60 4.02
CA PHE A 167 10.37 14.60 4.16
C PHE A 167 9.46 14.26 5.35
N SER A 168 8.55 15.16 5.68
CA SER A 168 7.59 14.95 6.76
C SER A 168 6.18 14.81 6.20
N LEU A 169 5.41 13.89 6.78
CA LEU A 169 3.97 13.82 6.59
C LEU A 169 3.30 14.37 7.86
N GLY A 170 2.80 15.60 7.78
CA GLY A 170 2.37 16.35 8.94
C GLY A 170 3.53 16.78 9.86
N GLU A 171 3.22 17.08 11.11
CA GLU A 171 4.21 17.64 12.05
C GLU A 171 5.12 16.57 12.67
N GLU A 172 4.65 15.34 12.83
CA GLU A 172 5.31 14.33 13.67
C GLU A 172 5.79 13.07 12.92
N VAL A 173 5.32 12.82 11.68
CA VAL A 173 5.72 11.65 10.91
C VAL A 173 6.91 11.98 10.03
N GLN A 174 8.00 11.25 10.22
CA GLN A 174 9.20 11.37 9.39
C GLN A 174 9.21 10.27 8.34
N VAL A 175 9.44 10.65 7.08
CA VAL A 175 9.61 9.73 5.96
C VAL A 175 11.06 9.80 5.51
N GLN A 176 11.74 8.65 5.57
CA GLN A 176 13.12 8.48 5.13
C GLN A 176 13.18 7.58 3.92
N VAL A 177 13.92 7.98 2.89
CA VAL A 177 14.09 7.26 1.63
C VAL A 177 15.42 6.51 1.65
N PHE A 178 15.38 5.23 1.30
CA PHE A 178 16.52 4.31 1.27
C PHE A 178 16.89 3.87 -0.15
N GLY A 179 16.03 4.09 -1.11
CA GLY A 179 16.21 3.78 -2.54
C GLY A 179 15.17 4.49 -3.41
N PRO A 180 15.41 4.58 -4.73
CA PRO A 180 16.56 4.06 -5.46
C PRO A 180 17.84 4.84 -5.15
N THR A 181 19.01 4.20 -5.35
CA THR A 181 20.30 4.89 -5.32
C THR A 181 20.47 5.68 -6.61
N PRO A 182 21.11 6.87 -6.60
CA PRO A 182 21.41 7.60 -7.82
C PRO A 182 22.10 6.71 -8.87
N GLY A 183 21.50 6.67 -10.07
CA GLY A 183 21.93 5.80 -11.16
C GLY A 183 21.16 4.48 -11.31
N ASP A 184 20.40 4.03 -10.32
CA ASP A 184 19.59 2.81 -10.42
C ASP A 184 18.42 2.94 -11.40
N THR A 185 18.02 4.18 -11.73
CA THR A 185 16.93 4.50 -12.66
C THR A 185 17.43 5.00 -14.01
N GLU A 186 18.76 5.05 -14.23
CA GLU A 186 19.36 5.52 -15.48
C GLU A 186 19.51 4.39 -16.50
N GLU A 187 19.52 4.76 -17.79
CA GLU A 187 19.84 3.84 -18.87
C GLU A 187 21.32 3.42 -18.78
N VAL A 188 21.56 2.13 -18.65
CA VAL A 188 22.91 1.56 -18.67
C VAL A 188 23.23 0.94 -20.04
N ALA A 189 24.50 0.73 -20.33
CA ALA A 189 24.94 0.09 -21.57
C ALA A 189 24.34 -1.33 -21.67
N GLY A 190 23.32 -1.49 -22.51
CA GLY A 190 22.58 -2.74 -22.67
C GLY A 190 21.08 -2.67 -22.34
N GLY A 191 20.58 -1.53 -21.92
CA GLY A 191 19.18 -1.24 -21.58
C GLY A 191 19.00 -0.65 -20.20
N TYR A 192 17.76 -0.36 -19.84
CA TYR A 192 17.39 0.09 -18.50
C TYR A 192 17.58 -1.04 -17.48
N LEU A 193 17.93 -0.69 -16.25
CA LEU A 193 17.70 -1.55 -15.11
C LEU A 193 16.21 -1.92 -15.05
N ASP A 194 15.90 -3.07 -14.47
CA ASP A 194 14.50 -3.45 -14.28
C ASP A 194 13.80 -2.34 -13.47
N ALA A 195 12.66 -1.87 -13.96
CA ALA A 195 11.93 -0.77 -13.33
C ALA A 195 11.53 -1.09 -11.87
N ASN A 196 11.37 -2.36 -11.55
CA ASN A 196 11.09 -2.80 -10.19
C ASN A 196 12.27 -2.55 -9.24
N ASP A 197 13.51 -2.77 -9.68
CA ASP A 197 14.71 -2.48 -8.85
C ASP A 197 14.92 -0.98 -8.63
N GLY A 198 14.30 -0.12 -9.44
CA GLY A 198 14.23 1.32 -9.23
C GLY A 198 13.07 1.77 -8.31
N SER A 199 12.36 0.88 -7.65
CA SER A 199 11.25 1.26 -6.75
C SER A 199 11.71 2.16 -5.60
N ILE A 200 10.91 3.19 -5.28
CA ILE A 200 11.14 4.00 -4.08
C ILE A 200 10.97 3.13 -2.84
N ALA A 201 12.03 2.99 -2.09
CA ALA A 201 12.05 2.29 -0.81
C ALA A 201 12.07 3.32 0.32
N MET A 202 11.05 3.34 1.17
CA MET A 202 10.93 4.33 2.23
C MET A 202 10.33 3.77 3.51
N ARG A 203 10.67 4.43 4.62
CA ARG A 203 10.14 4.15 5.94
C ARG A 203 9.49 5.38 6.53
N LEU A 204 8.24 5.23 6.98
CA LEU A 204 7.54 6.22 7.80
C LEU A 204 7.79 5.88 9.26
N THR A 205 8.08 6.89 10.07
CA THR A 205 8.31 6.72 11.51
C THR A 205 7.48 7.71 12.30
N TYR A 206 6.74 7.20 13.29
CA TYR A 206 5.99 7.98 14.27
C TYR A 206 6.23 7.42 15.67
N GLY A 207 6.86 8.19 16.53
CA GLY A 207 7.27 7.73 17.85
C GLY A 207 8.17 6.48 17.78
N GLN A 208 7.66 5.36 18.25
CA GLN A 208 8.36 4.07 18.24
C GLN A 208 7.81 3.11 17.17
N SER A 209 6.88 3.56 16.34
CA SER A 209 6.26 2.74 15.29
C SER A 209 6.80 3.11 13.93
N SER A 210 6.99 2.11 13.08
CA SER A 210 7.54 2.29 11.74
C SER A 210 6.84 1.43 10.70
N PHE A 211 6.65 2.01 9.51
CA PHE A 211 6.03 1.38 8.35
C PHE A 211 6.98 1.44 7.17
N TRP A 212 7.13 0.32 6.48
CA TRP A 212 7.97 0.19 5.30
C TRP A 212 7.15 -0.09 4.04
N THR A 213 7.52 0.57 2.96
CA THR A 213 7.07 0.26 1.60
C THR A 213 8.21 0.43 0.62
N SER A 214 8.32 -0.45 -0.36
CA SER A 214 9.34 -0.41 -1.42
C SER A 214 8.82 -0.95 -2.75
N GLY A 215 7.57 -0.62 -3.09
CA GLY A 215 6.97 -0.98 -4.37
C GLY A 215 7.13 -2.46 -4.70
N ASP A 216 7.71 -2.72 -5.85
CA ASP A 216 7.95 -4.06 -6.38
C ASP A 216 9.43 -4.45 -6.41
N LEU A 217 10.23 -3.86 -5.52
CA LEU A 217 11.66 -4.09 -5.42
C LEU A 217 11.98 -5.58 -5.45
N TYR A 218 12.86 -5.99 -6.37
CA TYR A 218 13.29 -7.37 -6.51
C TYR A 218 14.35 -7.75 -5.48
N ILE A 219 14.65 -9.06 -5.39
CA ILE A 219 15.70 -9.60 -4.50
C ILE A 219 17.04 -8.90 -4.73
N THR A 220 17.35 -8.49 -5.95
CA THR A 220 18.59 -7.76 -6.28
C THR A 220 18.66 -6.42 -5.54
N GLY A 221 17.60 -5.61 -5.62
CA GLY A 221 17.53 -4.34 -4.90
C GLY A 221 17.43 -4.53 -3.38
N GLU A 222 16.71 -5.56 -2.92
CA GLU A 222 16.65 -5.93 -1.50
C GLU A 222 18.04 -6.28 -0.93
N GLN A 223 18.87 -6.99 -1.70
CA GLN A 223 20.24 -7.31 -1.32
C GLN A 223 21.10 -6.05 -1.21
N ALA A 224 20.99 -5.14 -2.18
CA ALA A 224 21.71 -3.86 -2.13
C ALA A 224 21.32 -3.03 -0.90
N LEU A 225 20.02 -2.96 -0.55
CA LEU A 225 19.56 -2.31 0.67
C LEU A 225 20.12 -2.97 1.93
N THR A 226 20.07 -4.31 1.98
CA THR A 226 20.53 -5.07 3.15
C THR A 226 22.03 -4.95 3.34
N GLU A 227 22.80 -4.96 2.25
CA GLU A 227 24.26 -4.76 2.29
C GLU A 227 24.64 -3.35 2.74
N THR A 228 23.87 -2.33 2.31
CA THR A 228 24.14 -0.93 2.63
C THR A 228 23.73 -0.55 4.04
N TYR A 229 22.53 -0.96 4.46
CA TYR A 229 21.89 -0.47 5.69
C TYR A 229 21.75 -1.54 6.79
N GLY A 230 21.90 -2.83 6.45
CA GLY A 230 21.76 -3.90 7.43
C GLY A 230 20.43 -3.84 8.17
N GLN A 231 20.48 -3.78 9.50
CA GLN A 231 19.27 -3.69 10.35
C GLN A 231 18.70 -2.28 10.49
N ASP A 232 19.35 -1.26 9.92
CA ASP A 232 18.81 0.12 9.97
C ASP A 232 17.52 0.28 9.17
N ILE A 233 17.20 -0.69 8.29
CA ILE A 233 15.91 -0.76 7.58
C ILE A 233 14.78 -1.40 8.40
N ALA A 234 15.05 -1.94 9.60
CA ALA A 234 14.05 -2.64 10.41
C ALA A 234 12.79 -1.79 10.61
N SER A 235 11.62 -2.43 10.46
CA SER A 235 10.32 -1.74 10.51
C SER A 235 9.25 -2.65 11.11
N ASP A 236 8.32 -2.07 11.89
CA ASP A 236 7.28 -2.82 12.57
C ASP A 236 6.25 -3.41 11.61
N VAL A 237 5.87 -2.65 10.60
CA VAL A 237 4.91 -3.05 9.57
C VAL A 237 5.57 -2.95 8.20
N VAL A 238 5.49 -4.01 7.42
CA VAL A 238 6.08 -4.08 6.07
C VAL A 238 5.00 -4.40 5.04
N LYS A 239 4.87 -3.54 4.02
CA LYS A 239 4.24 -3.96 2.78
C LYS A 239 5.18 -4.94 2.08
N MET A 240 4.73 -6.14 1.80
CA MET A 240 5.53 -7.12 1.04
C MET A 240 5.83 -6.58 -0.35
N ASN A 241 7.10 -6.68 -0.75
CA ASN A 241 7.51 -6.25 -2.08
C ASN A 241 6.86 -7.13 -3.16
N HIS A 242 6.58 -6.53 -4.31
CA HIS A 242 6.03 -7.18 -5.49
C HIS A 242 4.83 -8.07 -5.15
N HIS A 243 3.86 -7.48 -4.46
CA HIS A 243 2.60 -8.12 -4.06
C HIS A 243 2.77 -9.39 -3.20
N GLY A 244 3.95 -9.63 -2.62
CA GLY A 244 4.26 -10.85 -1.88
C GLY A 244 4.72 -12.03 -2.75
N LYS A 245 5.15 -11.78 -4.00
CA LYS A 245 5.71 -12.79 -4.90
C LYS A 245 7.13 -13.20 -4.47
N ASP A 246 7.58 -14.36 -4.96
CA ASP A 246 8.90 -14.94 -4.65
C ASP A 246 10.06 -14.38 -5.50
N THR A 247 9.78 -13.48 -6.44
CA THR A 247 10.77 -12.62 -7.09
C THR A 247 11.37 -11.59 -6.14
N SER A 248 10.75 -11.43 -4.99
CA SER A 248 11.06 -10.46 -3.94
C SER A 248 10.95 -11.12 -2.56
N ASN A 249 11.10 -10.32 -1.50
CA ASN A 249 11.00 -10.77 -0.11
C ASN A 249 12.07 -11.82 0.23
N GLY A 250 13.31 -11.55 -0.16
CA GLY A 250 14.46 -12.41 0.09
C GLY A 250 14.67 -12.68 1.58
N LYS A 251 15.31 -13.84 1.89
CA LYS A 251 15.49 -14.27 3.29
C LYS A 251 16.25 -13.23 4.13
N ASP A 252 17.34 -12.69 3.58
CA ASP A 252 18.21 -11.76 4.29
C ASP A 252 17.49 -10.41 4.50
N PHE A 253 16.72 -9.96 3.50
CA PHE A 253 15.89 -8.78 3.60
C PHE A 253 14.82 -8.94 4.68
N VAL A 254 14.03 -10.03 4.67
CA VAL A 254 13.01 -10.30 5.70
C VAL A 254 13.61 -10.37 7.09
N GLN A 255 14.82 -10.96 7.21
CA GLN A 255 15.53 -11.02 8.49
C GLN A 255 16.01 -9.63 8.94
N ALA A 256 16.51 -8.79 8.04
CA ALA A 256 16.92 -7.41 8.34
C ALA A 256 15.72 -6.54 8.73
N MET A 257 14.61 -6.67 8.01
CA MET A 257 13.35 -5.96 8.31
C MET A 257 12.74 -6.33 9.65
N SER A 258 12.80 -7.61 10.04
CA SER A 258 12.29 -8.14 11.31
C SER A 258 10.91 -7.61 11.72
N PRO A 259 9.90 -7.64 10.84
CA PRO A 259 8.64 -6.98 11.08
C PRO A 259 7.77 -7.76 12.09
N LYS A 260 6.86 -7.03 12.76
CA LYS A 260 5.76 -7.61 13.54
C LYS A 260 4.58 -7.97 12.65
N ILE A 261 4.35 -7.18 11.60
CA ILE A 261 3.25 -7.34 10.66
C ILE A 261 3.81 -7.24 9.23
N ALA A 262 3.40 -8.16 8.37
CA ALA A 262 3.69 -8.12 6.94
C ALA A 262 2.39 -8.21 6.15
N VAL A 263 2.18 -7.28 5.21
CA VAL A 263 0.96 -7.16 4.42
C VAL A 263 1.27 -7.43 2.95
N GLY A 264 0.63 -8.45 2.39
CA GLY A 264 0.63 -8.72 0.95
C GLY A 264 -0.57 -8.05 0.28
N MET A 265 -0.33 -7.44 -0.88
CA MET A 265 -1.38 -6.76 -1.65
C MET A 265 -1.62 -7.53 -2.95
N PHE A 266 -2.50 -8.52 -2.89
CA PHE A 266 -2.85 -9.37 -4.04
C PHE A 266 -4.17 -10.10 -3.79
N ASP A 267 -4.82 -10.60 -4.86
CA ASP A 267 -6.11 -11.32 -4.79
C ASP A 267 -6.08 -12.61 -3.95
N SER A 268 -4.90 -13.10 -3.65
CA SER A 268 -4.69 -14.32 -2.86
C SER A 268 -3.24 -14.34 -2.35
N VAL A 269 -2.89 -15.37 -1.57
CA VAL A 269 -1.49 -15.60 -1.19
C VAL A 269 -0.63 -15.82 -2.43
N ALA A 270 0.13 -14.80 -2.84
CA ALA A 270 0.96 -14.82 -4.04
C ALA A 270 2.05 -15.90 -3.97
N SER A 271 2.69 -16.07 -2.81
CA SER A 271 3.68 -17.11 -2.54
C SER A 271 3.59 -17.60 -1.09
N ARG A 272 3.27 -18.89 -0.93
CA ARG A 272 3.32 -19.54 0.40
C ARG A 272 4.73 -19.52 1.00
N THR A 273 5.76 -19.63 0.17
CA THR A 273 7.16 -19.57 0.62
C THR A 273 7.47 -18.22 1.24
N VAL A 274 7.01 -17.14 0.63
CA VAL A 274 7.18 -15.77 1.17
C VAL A 274 6.40 -15.61 2.47
N ALA A 275 5.11 -15.97 2.49
CA ALA A 275 4.29 -15.89 3.70
C ALA A 275 4.94 -16.67 4.86
N MET A 276 5.38 -17.90 4.63
CA MET A 276 6.05 -18.73 5.64
C MET A 276 7.39 -18.14 6.10
N ARG A 277 8.08 -17.39 5.25
CA ARG A 277 9.34 -16.71 5.61
C ARG A 277 9.10 -15.62 6.64
N TYR A 278 8.08 -14.79 6.44
CA TYR A 278 7.66 -13.76 7.39
C TYR A 278 7.17 -14.37 8.71
N ILE A 279 6.30 -15.41 8.64
CA ILE A 279 5.79 -16.13 9.82
C ILE A 279 6.95 -16.75 10.62
N ALA A 280 7.91 -17.39 9.95
CA ALA A 280 9.09 -17.96 10.61
C ALA A 280 9.97 -16.88 11.24
N GLY A 281 9.97 -15.67 10.73
CA GLY A 281 10.61 -14.49 11.31
C GLY A 281 9.85 -13.89 12.51
N GLY A 282 8.65 -14.37 12.82
CA GLY A 282 7.82 -13.92 13.94
C GLY A 282 6.76 -12.88 13.56
N ALA A 283 6.56 -12.59 12.27
CA ALA A 283 5.54 -11.66 11.82
C ALA A 283 4.15 -12.32 11.74
N GLU A 284 3.12 -11.53 12.02
CA GLU A 284 1.77 -11.81 11.57
C GLU A 284 1.66 -11.41 10.10
N VAL A 285 1.01 -12.26 9.29
CA VAL A 285 0.92 -12.07 7.83
C VAL A 285 -0.54 -11.88 7.45
N PHE A 286 -0.81 -10.81 6.73
CA PHE A 286 -2.13 -10.43 6.22
C PHE A 286 -2.10 -10.24 4.70
N TYR A 287 -3.22 -10.48 4.05
CA TYR A 287 -3.43 -10.14 2.64
C TYR A 287 -4.69 -9.29 2.52
N ASN A 288 -4.58 -8.12 1.91
CA ASN A 288 -5.65 -7.14 1.82
C ASN A 288 -6.90 -7.61 1.06
N SER A 289 -6.86 -8.79 0.45
CA SER A 289 -8.01 -9.43 -0.24
C SER A 289 -8.80 -10.38 0.67
N THR A 290 -8.24 -10.81 1.80
CA THR A 290 -8.81 -11.88 2.64
C THR A 290 -8.86 -11.55 4.12
N ASP A 291 -8.12 -10.53 4.58
CA ASP A 291 -7.96 -10.19 6.00
C ASP A 291 -8.41 -8.70 6.28
#